data_666271bd8d9bcfe192ca292b3b3157ab
#
_entry.id   666271bd8d9bcfe192ca292b3b3157ab
#
_cell.length_a   1.000
_cell.length_b   1.000
_cell.length_c   1.000
_cell.angle_alpha   90.00
_cell.angle_beta   90.00
_cell.angle_gamma   90.00
#
_symmetry.space_group_name_H-M   'P 1'
#
loop_
_entity.id
_entity.type
_entity.pdbx_description
1 polymer ?
#
loop_
_entity_poly.entity_id
_entity_poly.type
_entity_poly.pdbx_seq_one_letter_code
_entity_poly.pdbx_strand_id
1 'polypeptide(L)'
;MVPSDFYPETYLELNPDVKKVFSKNEDVINHYLKYGIKENRIYKYSQIPYGFSLNYYFNWIHTKNSDTIYDKPFEGFNNSLIKINMPKIIYGVYFICCINNYLDIIKEQLNEVKQSGLYNDTTELLFFITLYHEDDNELKQILEEFDTQNKIKLITTPENLFEKYAIRNYKNYITTTEDYYIYYFHTKGVGKNDINNSSIFSKTRQILNFFTLNKYKISIELLEKYDAVGCSLYRYPKTHFSGNFWWSKKTHVIQLNDKIGDGYLAPEMYICSNSDGKYVSLNNNTNSGFVKAFIHSSDESILSDINENPYNNDWGKDLVIFC
;
A
#
# COMPACT_ATOMS: atom_id res chain seq x y z
N MET A 1 -16.41 20.20 7.86
CA MET A 1 -16.84 18.80 7.79
C MET A 1 -15.58 17.96 7.73
N VAL A 2 -15.52 16.83 8.46
CA VAL A 2 -14.40 15.91 8.40
C VAL A 2 -14.46 15.13 7.08
N PRO A 3 -13.36 14.94 6.35
CA PRO A 3 -13.33 14.07 5.17
C PRO A 3 -13.80 12.65 5.50
N SER A 4 -14.48 11.98 4.57
CA SER A 4 -15.00 10.61 4.77
C SER A 4 -13.88 9.58 5.01
N ASP A 5 -12.66 9.89 4.56
CA ASP A 5 -11.45 9.09 4.70
C ASP A 5 -10.51 9.62 5.81
N PHE A 6 -11.04 10.39 6.76
CA PHE A 6 -10.30 10.84 7.93
C PHE A 6 -10.34 9.79 9.05
N TYR A 7 -9.17 9.32 9.43
CA TYR A 7 -8.99 8.41 10.55
C TYR A 7 -8.20 9.12 11.67
N PRO A 8 -8.78 9.28 12.88
CA PRO A 8 -8.12 9.96 14.00
C PRO A 8 -6.74 9.39 14.34
N GLU A 9 -6.61 8.06 14.28
CA GLU A 9 -5.35 7.38 14.57
C GLU A 9 -4.29 7.73 13.55
N THR A 10 -4.61 7.70 12.25
CA THR A 10 -3.69 8.09 11.18
C THR A 10 -3.29 9.56 11.30
N TYR A 11 -4.26 10.42 11.63
CA TYR A 11 -3.96 11.83 11.88
C TYR A 11 -2.99 12.03 13.04
N LEU A 12 -3.14 11.28 14.14
CA LEU A 12 -2.21 11.32 15.27
C LEU A 12 -0.82 10.80 14.91
N GLU A 13 -0.74 9.77 14.09
CA GLU A 13 0.55 9.24 13.61
C GLU A 13 1.29 10.25 12.74
N LEU A 14 0.56 10.93 11.87
CA LEU A 14 1.10 11.96 11.00
C LEU A 14 1.35 13.31 11.72
N ASN A 15 0.85 13.48 12.95
CA ASN A 15 1.00 14.70 13.75
C ASN A 15 1.40 14.35 15.19
N PRO A 16 2.67 13.97 15.44
CA PRO A 16 3.14 13.50 16.75
C PRO A 16 2.98 14.53 17.87
N ASP A 17 3.03 15.82 17.56
CA ASP A 17 2.76 16.91 18.49
C ASP A 17 1.31 16.91 18.99
N VAL A 18 0.37 16.64 18.12
CA VAL A 18 -1.07 16.48 18.44
C VAL A 18 -1.29 15.23 19.29
N LYS A 19 -0.59 14.13 18.95
CA LYS A 19 -0.63 12.86 19.69
C LYS A 19 -0.17 13.01 21.14
N LYS A 20 0.78 13.91 21.43
CA LYS A 20 1.25 14.18 22.80
C LYS A 20 0.16 14.81 23.68
N VAL A 21 -0.85 15.45 23.09
CA VAL A 21 -1.88 16.21 23.80
C VAL A 21 -3.22 15.49 23.82
N PHE A 22 -3.58 14.81 22.73
CA PHE A 22 -4.91 14.23 22.55
C PHE A 22 -4.83 12.69 22.36
N SER A 23 -5.75 11.99 23.04
CA SER A 23 -5.87 10.52 22.94
C SER A 23 -7.27 10.04 22.59
N LYS A 24 -8.28 10.92 22.75
CA LYS A 24 -9.68 10.57 22.44
C LYS A 24 -10.01 11.03 21.02
N ASN A 25 -10.64 10.15 20.24
CA ASN A 25 -11.00 10.42 18.85
C ASN A 25 -11.81 11.70 18.66
N GLU A 26 -12.71 12.02 19.57
CA GLU A 26 -13.50 13.26 19.51
C GLU A 26 -12.63 14.52 19.59
N ASP A 27 -11.67 14.53 20.51
CA ASP A 27 -10.73 15.66 20.67
C ASP A 27 -9.81 15.81 19.45
N VAL A 28 -9.39 14.69 18.87
CA VAL A 28 -8.58 14.64 17.64
C VAL A 28 -9.34 15.20 16.45
N ILE A 29 -10.60 14.81 16.28
CA ILE A 29 -11.48 15.34 15.25
C ILE A 29 -11.68 16.85 15.42
N ASN A 30 -11.94 17.30 16.66
CA ASN A 30 -12.10 18.70 16.97
C ASN A 30 -10.82 19.50 16.69
N HIS A 31 -9.65 18.96 17.04
CA HIS A 31 -8.36 19.57 16.72
C HIS A 31 -8.19 19.72 15.20
N TYR A 32 -8.46 18.66 14.43
CA TYR A 32 -8.34 18.71 12.97
C TYR A 32 -9.24 19.79 12.36
N LEU A 33 -10.51 19.83 12.76
CA LEU A 33 -11.47 20.82 12.23
C LEU A 33 -11.10 22.26 12.61
N LYS A 34 -10.62 22.48 13.83
CA LYS A 34 -10.34 23.81 14.36
C LYS A 34 -8.97 24.35 13.92
N TYR A 35 -7.99 23.51 13.90
CA TYR A 35 -6.58 23.87 13.69
C TYR A 35 -5.97 23.15 12.48
N GLY A 36 -6.12 21.83 12.37
CA GLY A 36 -5.43 21.00 11.38
C GLY A 36 -5.64 21.46 9.94
N ILE A 37 -6.87 21.82 9.57
CA ILE A 37 -7.20 22.34 8.25
C ILE A 37 -6.48 23.67 7.99
N LYS A 38 -6.49 24.58 8.95
CA LYS A 38 -5.88 25.92 8.82
C LYS A 38 -4.34 25.83 8.80
N GLU A 39 -3.80 24.87 9.51
CA GLU A 39 -2.38 24.61 9.58
C GLU A 39 -1.86 23.76 8.42
N ASN A 40 -2.71 23.37 7.47
CA ASN A 40 -2.39 22.48 6.35
C ASN A 40 -1.77 21.14 6.82
N ARG A 41 -2.22 20.61 7.97
CA ARG A 41 -1.75 19.33 8.48
C ARG A 41 -2.26 18.19 7.61
N ILE A 42 -1.40 17.26 7.28
CA ILE A 42 -1.81 16.05 6.57
C ILE A 42 -2.57 15.11 7.51
N TYR A 43 -3.58 14.44 6.97
CA TYR A 43 -4.41 13.49 7.73
C TYR A 43 -4.39 12.07 7.16
N LYS A 44 -3.75 11.89 5.99
CA LYS A 44 -3.55 10.59 5.34
C LYS A 44 -2.21 10.54 4.61
N TYR A 45 -1.65 9.34 4.51
CA TYR A 45 -0.34 9.13 3.89
C TYR A 45 -0.27 9.54 2.42
N SER A 46 -1.38 9.42 1.68
CA SER A 46 -1.45 9.82 0.28
C SER A 46 -1.24 11.32 0.02
N GLN A 47 -1.31 12.15 1.06
CA GLN A 47 -0.99 13.58 0.95
C GLN A 47 0.52 13.87 0.95
N ILE A 48 1.37 12.87 1.22
CA ILE A 48 2.83 13.02 1.16
C ILE A 48 3.25 12.85 -0.29
N PRO A 49 3.82 13.87 -0.95
CA PRO A 49 4.28 13.76 -2.32
C PRO A 49 5.36 12.69 -2.50
N TYR A 50 5.42 12.13 -3.69
CA TYR A 50 6.49 11.23 -4.08
C TYR A 50 7.88 11.88 -3.83
N GLY A 51 8.78 11.11 -3.23
CA GLY A 51 10.15 11.57 -2.93
C GLY A 51 10.30 12.37 -1.63
N PHE A 52 9.21 12.61 -0.89
CA PHE A 52 9.31 13.19 0.45
C PHE A 52 9.26 12.14 1.55
N SER A 53 10.13 12.30 2.54
CA SER A 53 10.08 11.51 3.76
C SER A 53 9.09 12.09 4.78
N LEU A 54 8.58 11.24 5.65
CA LEU A 54 7.80 11.69 6.81
C LEU A 54 8.59 12.64 7.72
N ASN A 55 9.91 12.46 7.84
CA ASN A 55 10.77 13.34 8.61
C ASN A 55 10.78 14.77 8.07
N TYR A 56 10.73 14.96 6.74
CA TYR A 56 10.59 16.30 6.20
C TYR A 56 9.31 16.97 6.70
N TYR A 57 8.20 16.24 6.69
CA TYR A 57 6.93 16.74 7.19
C TYR A 57 6.96 16.99 8.71
N PHE A 58 7.54 16.08 9.48
CA PHE A 58 7.69 16.26 10.92
C PHE A 58 8.57 17.46 11.26
N ASN A 59 9.69 17.63 10.59
CA ASN A 59 10.53 18.80 10.73
C ASN A 59 9.78 20.09 10.38
N TRP A 60 9.00 20.08 9.31
CA TRP A 60 8.17 21.22 8.94
C TRP A 60 7.13 21.54 10.04
N ILE A 61 6.45 20.55 10.62
CA ILE A 61 5.53 20.77 11.74
C ILE A 61 6.26 21.41 12.93
N HIS A 62 7.43 20.92 13.28
CA HIS A 62 8.21 21.41 14.42
C HIS A 62 8.78 22.80 14.19
N THR A 63 9.14 23.15 12.96
CA THR A 63 9.73 24.45 12.62
C THR A 63 8.71 25.52 12.26
N LYS A 64 7.43 25.17 12.06
CA LYS A 64 6.37 26.09 11.66
C LYS A 64 6.12 27.24 12.66
N ASN A 65 6.59 27.10 13.89
CA ASN A 65 6.53 28.15 14.92
C ASN A 65 7.67 29.19 14.84
N SER A 66 8.64 28.97 13.96
CA SER A 66 9.71 29.91 13.64
C SER A 66 9.47 30.43 12.22
N ASP A 67 9.47 31.71 11.98
CA ASP A 67 9.25 32.49 10.75
C ASP A 67 9.70 31.81 9.43
N THR A 68 9.14 30.65 9.08
CA THR A 68 9.60 29.84 7.98
C THR A 68 8.77 30.03 6.70
N ILE A 69 9.49 30.05 5.62
CA ILE A 69 9.31 30.46 4.25
C ILE A 69 8.10 29.81 3.51
N TYR A 70 7.50 28.72 4.03
CA TYR A 70 6.45 27.99 3.32
C TYR A 70 5.21 27.75 4.18
N ASP A 71 4.07 28.20 3.71
CA ASP A 71 2.76 28.01 4.37
C ASP A 71 2.25 26.57 4.29
N LYS A 72 2.78 25.76 3.38
CA LYS A 72 2.41 24.36 3.17
C LYS A 72 3.62 23.45 3.22
N PRO A 73 3.49 22.20 3.75
CA PRO A 73 4.63 21.31 3.97
C PRO A 73 5.38 20.94 2.69
N PHE A 74 4.74 21.01 1.54
CA PHE A 74 5.29 20.58 0.26
C PHE A 74 5.24 21.67 -0.82
N GLU A 75 5.14 22.92 -0.41
CA GLU A 75 5.12 24.05 -1.36
C GLU A 75 6.49 24.19 -2.04
N GLY A 76 6.46 24.33 -3.38
CA GLY A 76 7.68 24.42 -4.19
C GLY A 76 8.30 23.07 -4.60
N PHE A 77 7.77 21.94 -4.14
CA PHE A 77 8.24 20.64 -4.64
C PHE A 77 7.74 20.37 -6.05
N ASN A 78 8.67 20.26 -6.96
CA ASN A 78 8.38 19.93 -8.35
C ASN A 78 8.67 18.44 -8.61
N ASN A 79 7.61 17.64 -8.71
CA ASN A 79 7.68 16.23 -9.08
C ASN A 79 8.31 15.99 -10.48
N SER A 80 8.51 17.04 -11.29
CA SER A 80 8.99 16.92 -12.65
C SER A 80 10.48 16.57 -12.79
N LEU A 81 11.24 16.54 -11.68
CA LEU A 81 12.69 16.29 -11.71
C LEU A 81 13.06 14.80 -11.71
N ILE A 82 12.15 13.90 -11.41
CA ILE A 82 12.41 12.46 -11.44
C ILE A 82 11.83 11.89 -12.72
N LYS A 83 12.69 11.69 -13.73
CA LYS A 83 12.32 10.91 -14.92
C LYS A 83 12.30 9.44 -14.56
N ILE A 84 11.12 8.94 -14.19
CA ILE A 84 10.89 7.49 -14.09
C ILE A 84 10.59 6.97 -15.48
N ASN A 85 11.32 5.94 -15.88
CA ASN A 85 11.07 5.27 -17.15
C ASN A 85 9.84 4.36 -16.96
N MET A 86 8.64 4.92 -17.17
CA MET A 86 7.40 4.19 -17.01
C MET A 86 7.30 3.05 -18.01
N PRO A 87 6.98 1.81 -17.61
CA PRO A 87 6.71 0.72 -18.53
C PRO A 87 5.47 1.05 -19.36
N LYS A 88 5.45 0.56 -20.60
CA LYS A 88 4.29 0.76 -21.50
C LYS A 88 3.05 0.02 -21.02
N ILE A 89 3.23 -1.11 -20.34
CA ILE A 89 2.16 -2.01 -19.93
C ILE A 89 2.27 -2.30 -18.44
N ILE A 90 1.20 -2.03 -17.72
CA ILE A 90 1.04 -2.33 -16.30
C ILE A 90 -0.25 -3.08 -16.10
N TYR A 91 -0.17 -4.25 -15.44
CA TYR A 91 -1.33 -5.01 -14.99
C TYR A 91 -1.53 -4.87 -13.49
N GLY A 92 -2.77 -4.64 -13.07
CA GLY A 92 -3.17 -4.74 -11.68
C GLY A 92 -3.92 -6.04 -11.42
N VAL A 93 -3.57 -6.77 -10.38
CA VAL A 93 -4.31 -7.94 -9.90
C VAL A 93 -4.89 -7.64 -8.54
N TYR A 94 -6.19 -7.58 -8.46
CA TYR A 94 -6.92 -7.33 -7.22
C TYR A 94 -7.76 -8.53 -6.84
N PHE A 95 -7.48 -9.13 -5.66
CA PHE A 95 -8.32 -10.18 -5.12
C PHE A 95 -9.33 -9.59 -4.12
N ILE A 96 -10.59 -9.82 -4.39
CA ILE A 96 -11.75 -9.32 -3.62
C ILE A 96 -12.46 -10.50 -2.96
N CYS A 97 -12.61 -10.44 -1.64
CA CYS A 97 -13.43 -11.37 -0.88
C CYS A 97 -14.66 -10.63 -0.35
N CYS A 98 -15.86 -10.97 -0.85
CA CYS A 98 -17.11 -10.27 -0.55
C CYS A 98 -17.73 -10.73 0.78
N ILE A 99 -17.05 -10.45 1.89
CA ILE A 99 -17.57 -10.71 3.25
C ILE A 99 -17.43 -9.47 4.13
N ASN A 100 -18.25 -9.37 5.13
CA ASN A 100 -18.21 -8.31 6.16
C ASN A 100 -18.22 -6.89 5.53
N ASN A 101 -17.22 -6.07 5.84
CA ASN A 101 -17.08 -4.69 5.39
C ASN A 101 -16.31 -4.53 4.07
N TYR A 102 -16.39 -5.51 3.15
CA TYR A 102 -15.63 -5.50 1.89
C TYR A 102 -15.89 -4.26 1.03
N LEU A 103 -17.10 -3.71 1.02
CA LEU A 103 -17.44 -2.51 0.25
C LEU A 103 -16.63 -1.29 0.69
N ASP A 104 -16.50 -1.09 2.01
CA ASP A 104 -15.69 0.02 2.54
C ASP A 104 -14.20 -0.15 2.20
N ILE A 105 -13.71 -1.39 2.29
CA ILE A 105 -12.33 -1.72 1.93
C ILE A 105 -12.08 -1.50 0.43
N ILE A 106 -13.01 -1.91 -0.43
CA ILE A 106 -12.91 -1.68 -1.87
C ILE A 106 -12.89 -0.18 -2.16
N LYS A 107 -13.81 0.59 -1.59
CA LYS A 107 -13.86 2.06 -1.75
C LYS A 107 -12.54 2.70 -1.32
N GLU A 108 -11.99 2.31 -0.16
CA GLU A 108 -10.69 2.79 0.34
C GLU A 108 -9.58 2.50 -0.68
N GLN A 109 -9.43 1.24 -1.10
CA GLN A 109 -8.33 0.80 -1.97
C GLN A 109 -8.44 1.37 -3.39
N LEU A 110 -9.62 1.37 -3.99
CA LEU A 110 -9.84 1.95 -5.31
C LEU A 110 -9.63 3.48 -5.32
N ASN A 111 -9.98 4.15 -4.22
CA ASN A 111 -9.69 5.57 -4.05
C ASN A 111 -8.18 5.84 -4.02
N GLU A 112 -7.38 5.01 -3.32
CA GLU A 112 -5.92 5.10 -3.34
C GLU A 112 -5.34 4.90 -4.75
N VAL A 113 -5.82 3.89 -5.47
CA VAL A 113 -5.41 3.63 -6.87
C VAL A 113 -5.72 4.83 -7.78
N LYS A 114 -6.88 5.47 -7.59
CA LYS A 114 -7.29 6.63 -8.40
C LYS A 114 -6.52 7.89 -8.04
N GLN A 115 -6.39 8.19 -6.75
CA GLN A 115 -5.73 9.41 -6.26
C GLN A 115 -4.22 9.43 -6.51
N SER A 116 -3.56 8.27 -6.47
CA SER A 116 -2.13 8.16 -6.78
C SER A 116 -1.82 8.36 -8.27
N GLY A 117 -2.82 8.26 -9.14
CA GLY A 117 -2.66 8.21 -10.59
C GLY A 117 -2.37 6.81 -11.14
N LEU A 118 -2.24 5.79 -10.27
CA LEU A 118 -1.96 4.42 -10.68
C LEU A 118 -3.03 3.87 -11.63
N TYR A 119 -4.31 4.24 -11.44
CA TYR A 119 -5.38 3.87 -12.36
C TYR A 119 -5.09 4.33 -13.81
N ASN A 120 -4.61 5.55 -13.99
CA ASN A 120 -4.32 6.10 -15.32
C ASN A 120 -3.15 5.36 -15.98
N ASP A 121 -2.13 5.02 -15.21
CA ASP A 121 -0.93 4.34 -15.69
C ASP A 121 -1.14 2.81 -15.88
N THR A 122 -2.17 2.23 -15.26
CA THR A 122 -2.53 0.82 -15.41
C THR A 122 -3.20 0.56 -16.75
N THR A 123 -2.77 -0.50 -17.45
CA THR A 123 -3.33 -0.92 -18.73
C THR A 123 -4.62 -1.72 -18.53
N GLU A 124 -4.61 -2.71 -17.66
CA GLU A 124 -5.73 -3.58 -17.35
C GLU A 124 -5.72 -3.98 -15.87
N LEU A 125 -6.92 -4.10 -15.28
CA LEU A 125 -7.17 -4.49 -13.90
C LEU A 125 -7.90 -5.84 -13.87
N LEU A 126 -7.23 -6.88 -13.40
CA LEU A 126 -7.78 -8.21 -13.22
C LEU A 126 -8.37 -8.34 -11.81
N PHE A 127 -9.69 -8.25 -11.69
CA PHE A 127 -10.40 -8.35 -10.43
C PHE A 127 -10.89 -9.78 -10.20
N PHE A 128 -10.19 -10.50 -9.35
CA PHE A 128 -10.56 -11.84 -8.90
C PHE A 128 -11.48 -11.74 -7.70
N ILE A 129 -12.73 -12.16 -7.86
CA ILE A 129 -13.77 -11.95 -6.85
C ILE A 129 -14.33 -13.29 -6.36
N THR A 130 -14.39 -13.47 -5.04
CA THR A 130 -14.99 -14.64 -4.40
C THR A 130 -16.18 -14.24 -3.51
N LEU A 131 -17.10 -15.18 -3.29
CA LEU A 131 -18.33 -14.96 -2.51
C LEU A 131 -19.17 -13.79 -3.04
N TYR A 132 -19.15 -13.62 -4.36
CA TYR A 132 -19.85 -12.57 -5.06
C TYR A 132 -21.31 -12.99 -5.35
N HIS A 133 -22.22 -12.09 -5.09
CA HIS A 133 -23.62 -12.22 -5.46
C HIS A 133 -23.94 -11.32 -6.65
N GLU A 134 -24.57 -11.88 -7.69
CA GLU A 134 -24.90 -11.13 -8.92
C GLU A 134 -25.88 -9.97 -8.70
N ASP A 135 -26.62 -9.98 -7.61
CA ASP A 135 -27.54 -8.93 -7.18
C ASP A 135 -26.91 -7.84 -6.29
N ASP A 136 -25.59 -7.90 -6.07
CA ASP A 136 -24.85 -6.86 -5.34
C ASP A 136 -24.74 -5.57 -6.16
N ASN A 137 -25.80 -4.80 -6.11
CA ASN A 137 -25.89 -3.54 -6.86
C ASN A 137 -24.95 -2.46 -6.32
N GLU A 138 -24.61 -2.48 -5.03
CA GLU A 138 -23.68 -1.49 -4.46
C GLU A 138 -22.26 -1.72 -4.98
N LEU A 139 -21.81 -2.98 -5.02
CA LEU A 139 -20.51 -3.29 -5.60
C LEU A 139 -20.46 -2.94 -7.10
N LYS A 140 -21.51 -3.25 -7.85
CA LYS A 140 -21.59 -2.88 -9.27
C LYS A 140 -21.46 -1.38 -9.47
N GLN A 141 -22.20 -0.59 -8.69
CA GLN A 141 -22.12 0.87 -8.76
C GLN A 141 -20.70 1.38 -8.44
N ILE A 142 -20.05 0.85 -7.40
CA ILE A 142 -18.67 1.24 -7.04
C ILE A 142 -17.72 0.97 -8.21
N LEU A 143 -17.83 -0.19 -8.83
CA LEU A 143 -16.96 -0.58 -9.95
C LEU A 143 -17.23 0.28 -11.19
N GLU A 144 -18.48 0.57 -11.52
CA GLU A 144 -18.85 1.45 -12.63
C GLU A 144 -18.35 2.88 -12.43
N GLU A 145 -18.52 3.44 -11.24
CA GLU A 145 -18.01 4.79 -10.90
C GLU A 145 -16.48 4.87 -10.92
N PHE A 146 -15.82 3.78 -10.59
CA PHE A 146 -14.36 3.70 -10.61
C PHE A 146 -13.82 3.51 -12.03
N ASP A 147 -14.38 2.58 -12.80
CA ASP A 147 -13.82 2.11 -14.09
C ASP A 147 -14.22 3.01 -15.28
N THR A 148 -13.83 4.26 -15.23
CA THR A 148 -14.16 5.26 -16.26
C THR A 148 -13.51 5.00 -17.62
N GLN A 149 -12.57 4.04 -17.72
CA GLN A 149 -11.81 3.72 -18.94
C GLN A 149 -11.96 2.27 -19.40
N ASN A 150 -12.89 1.52 -18.81
CA ASN A 150 -13.14 0.09 -19.10
C ASN A 150 -11.89 -0.79 -18.99
N LYS A 151 -11.13 -0.62 -17.91
CA LYS A 151 -9.89 -1.37 -17.64
C LYS A 151 -10.12 -2.62 -16.79
N ILE A 152 -11.27 -2.75 -16.13
CA ILE A 152 -11.56 -3.87 -15.24
C ILE A 152 -12.01 -5.08 -16.03
N LYS A 153 -11.35 -6.21 -15.76
CA LYS A 153 -11.78 -7.53 -16.12
C LYS A 153 -12.19 -8.30 -14.88
N LEU A 154 -13.49 -8.52 -14.72
CA LEU A 154 -14.03 -9.22 -13.55
C LEU A 154 -13.96 -10.73 -13.75
N ILE A 155 -13.43 -11.46 -12.77
CA ILE A 155 -13.20 -12.91 -12.80
C ILE A 155 -13.76 -13.51 -11.51
N THR A 156 -14.84 -14.25 -11.60
CA THR A 156 -15.41 -14.97 -10.46
C THR A 156 -14.52 -16.16 -10.08
N THR A 157 -14.25 -16.33 -8.79
CA THR A 157 -13.35 -17.37 -8.28
C THR A 157 -14.12 -18.38 -7.43
N PRO A 158 -13.66 -19.66 -7.37
CA PRO A 158 -14.21 -20.65 -6.45
C PRO A 158 -14.04 -20.22 -4.97
N GLU A 159 -15.08 -20.38 -4.18
CA GLU A 159 -15.13 -19.93 -2.78
C GLU A 159 -14.06 -20.56 -1.89
N ASN A 160 -13.78 -21.84 -2.10
CA ASN A 160 -12.84 -22.61 -1.27
C ASN A 160 -11.35 -22.35 -1.55
N LEU A 161 -11.02 -21.60 -2.61
CA LEU A 161 -9.64 -21.35 -2.99
C LEU A 161 -9.14 -19.97 -2.57
N PHE A 162 -10.04 -19.03 -2.27
CA PHE A 162 -9.68 -17.67 -1.87
C PHE A 162 -8.57 -17.07 -2.76
N GLU A 163 -7.67 -16.33 -2.16
CA GLU A 163 -6.52 -15.68 -2.81
C GLU A 163 -5.66 -16.63 -3.67
N LYS A 164 -5.60 -17.91 -3.33
CA LYS A 164 -4.82 -18.92 -4.08
C LYS A 164 -5.26 -19.01 -5.54
N TYR A 165 -6.56 -18.84 -5.81
CA TYR A 165 -7.07 -18.89 -7.19
C TYR A 165 -6.51 -17.73 -8.02
N ALA A 166 -6.53 -16.53 -7.49
CA ALA A 166 -5.98 -15.35 -8.16
C ALA A 166 -4.49 -15.53 -8.47
N ILE A 167 -3.70 -15.94 -7.46
CA ILE A 167 -2.25 -16.16 -7.59
C ILE A 167 -1.92 -17.25 -8.61
N ARG A 168 -2.71 -18.34 -8.66
CA ARG A 168 -2.48 -19.46 -9.60
C ARG A 168 -2.87 -19.12 -11.04
N ASN A 169 -3.79 -18.19 -11.24
CA ASN A 169 -4.46 -18.06 -12.53
C ASN A 169 -4.29 -16.69 -13.21
N TYR A 170 -3.81 -15.64 -12.53
CA TYR A 170 -3.74 -14.30 -13.14
C TYR A 170 -2.98 -14.29 -14.48
N LYS A 171 -1.93 -15.10 -14.61
CA LYS A 171 -1.14 -15.19 -15.85
C LYS A 171 -1.96 -15.63 -17.05
N ASN A 172 -3.00 -16.46 -16.86
CA ASN A 172 -3.88 -16.94 -17.94
C ASN A 172 -4.72 -15.82 -18.57
N TYR A 173 -4.83 -14.68 -17.89
CA TYR A 173 -5.59 -13.52 -18.35
C TYR A 173 -4.72 -12.44 -18.98
N ILE A 174 -3.40 -12.58 -18.93
CA ILE A 174 -2.44 -11.67 -19.54
C ILE A 174 -2.07 -12.20 -20.91
N THR A 175 -2.52 -11.51 -21.96
CA THR A 175 -2.37 -11.99 -23.35
C THR A 175 -1.20 -11.35 -24.10
N THR A 176 -0.57 -10.29 -23.53
CA THR A 176 0.52 -9.59 -24.22
C THR A 176 1.82 -10.39 -24.24
N THR A 177 2.52 -10.30 -25.37
CA THR A 177 3.90 -10.81 -25.51
C THR A 177 4.95 -9.77 -25.12
N GLU A 178 4.57 -8.49 -25.02
CA GLU A 178 5.46 -7.39 -24.61
C GLU A 178 5.87 -7.49 -23.14
N ASP A 179 6.90 -6.74 -22.78
CA ASP A 179 7.30 -6.60 -21.37
C ASP A 179 6.25 -5.80 -20.60
N TYR A 180 6.00 -6.22 -19.39
CA TYR A 180 5.05 -5.56 -18.48
C TYR A 180 5.52 -5.61 -17.05
N TYR A 181 4.99 -4.68 -16.25
CA TYR A 181 5.01 -4.73 -14.81
C TYR A 181 3.64 -5.12 -14.29
N ILE A 182 3.62 -5.72 -13.10
CA ILE A 182 2.40 -6.21 -12.48
C ILE A 182 2.42 -5.92 -10.98
N TYR A 183 1.28 -5.52 -10.44
CA TYR A 183 1.10 -5.38 -9.01
C TYR A 183 -0.06 -6.21 -8.51
N TYR A 184 0.05 -6.68 -7.29
CA TYR A 184 -0.94 -7.49 -6.61
C TYR A 184 -1.34 -6.88 -5.27
N PHE A 185 -2.63 -6.85 -5.00
CA PHE A 185 -3.20 -6.45 -3.73
C PHE A 185 -4.55 -7.16 -3.49
N HIS A 186 -5.07 -7.09 -2.27
CA HIS A 186 -6.32 -7.75 -1.92
C HIS A 186 -7.09 -7.02 -0.80
N THR A 187 -8.35 -7.43 -0.55
CA THR A 187 -9.18 -6.91 0.54
C THR A 187 -8.67 -7.39 1.91
N LYS A 188 -7.49 -6.87 2.32
CA LYS A 188 -6.82 -7.25 3.58
C LYS A 188 -7.66 -6.92 4.79
N GLY A 189 -7.85 -7.92 5.67
CA GLY A 189 -8.55 -7.76 6.94
C GLY A 189 -10.07 -7.97 6.88
N VAL A 190 -10.65 -8.20 5.71
CA VAL A 190 -12.08 -8.39 5.50
C VAL A 190 -12.69 -9.56 6.31
N GLY A 191 -11.90 -10.61 6.57
CA GLY A 191 -12.34 -11.79 7.35
C GLY A 191 -12.32 -11.62 8.86
N LYS A 192 -12.03 -10.42 9.39
CA LYS A 192 -11.87 -10.19 10.82
C LYS A 192 -13.01 -9.32 11.37
N ASN A 193 -13.99 -9.97 11.98
CA ASN A 193 -15.12 -9.31 12.66
C ASN A 193 -14.78 -8.77 14.06
N ASP A 194 -13.52 -8.84 14.48
CA ASP A 194 -13.13 -8.43 15.81
C ASP A 194 -13.07 -6.89 15.89
N ILE A 195 -14.03 -6.32 16.56
CA ILE A 195 -14.15 -4.87 16.79
C ILE A 195 -12.88 -4.32 17.45
N ASN A 196 -12.22 -5.09 18.30
CA ASN A 196 -11.01 -4.69 19.01
C ASN A 196 -9.75 -4.74 18.12
N ASN A 197 -9.74 -5.58 17.08
CA ASN A 197 -8.63 -5.72 16.14
C ASN A 197 -8.88 -5.00 14.80
N SER A 198 -10.06 -4.43 14.59
CA SER A 198 -10.39 -3.73 13.33
C SER A 198 -9.41 -2.60 13.03
N SER A 199 -9.00 -1.85 14.04
CA SER A 199 -8.00 -0.77 13.89
C SER A 199 -6.63 -1.29 13.43
N ILE A 200 -6.17 -2.43 13.93
CA ILE A 200 -4.88 -3.05 13.57
C ILE A 200 -4.88 -3.48 12.10
N PHE A 201 -5.93 -4.16 11.65
CA PHE A 201 -6.04 -4.61 10.26
C PHE A 201 -6.22 -3.44 9.29
N SER A 202 -6.97 -2.43 9.69
CA SER A 202 -7.14 -1.19 8.92
C SER A 202 -5.79 -0.47 8.75
N LYS A 203 -5.03 -0.28 9.83
CA LYS A 203 -3.70 0.34 9.78
C LYS A 203 -2.73 -0.46 8.92
N THR A 204 -2.70 -1.78 9.08
CA THR A 204 -1.87 -2.65 8.23
C THR A 204 -2.21 -2.46 6.76
N ARG A 205 -3.50 -2.46 6.41
CA ARG A 205 -3.95 -2.26 5.05
C ARG A 205 -3.57 -0.87 4.52
N GLN A 206 -3.73 0.19 5.31
CA GLN A 206 -3.33 1.53 4.94
C GLN A 206 -1.83 1.62 4.60
N ILE A 207 -0.97 0.97 5.38
CA ILE A 207 0.47 0.90 5.12
C ILE A 207 0.76 0.15 3.82
N LEU A 208 0.14 -1.00 3.63
CA LEU A 208 0.29 -1.80 2.41
C LEU A 208 -0.18 -1.01 1.18
N ASN A 209 -1.35 -0.35 1.28
CA ASN A 209 -1.88 0.52 0.23
C ASN A 209 -0.93 1.67 -0.07
N PHE A 210 -0.41 2.34 0.96
CA PHE A 210 0.50 3.47 0.80
C PHE A 210 1.74 3.09 0.00
N PHE A 211 2.44 2.02 0.39
CA PHE A 211 3.66 1.64 -0.30
C PHE A 211 3.40 0.99 -1.66
N THR A 212 2.36 0.17 -1.79
CA THR A 212 2.12 -0.59 -3.01
C THR A 212 1.31 0.20 -4.05
N LEU A 213 0.30 0.96 -3.62
CA LEU A 213 -0.61 1.64 -4.52
C LEU A 213 -0.27 3.13 -4.66
N ASN A 214 0.00 3.80 -3.53
CA ASN A 214 0.24 5.24 -3.54
C ASN A 214 1.67 5.58 -4.01
N LYS A 215 2.70 4.88 -3.51
CA LYS A 215 4.11 5.07 -3.88
C LYS A 215 4.59 4.16 -5.02
N TYR A 216 3.68 3.71 -5.87
CA TYR A 216 3.96 2.75 -6.96
C TYR A 216 5.12 3.15 -7.89
N LYS A 217 5.37 4.44 -8.10
CA LYS A 217 6.48 4.91 -8.94
C LYS A 217 7.85 4.52 -8.38
N ILE A 218 7.98 4.46 -7.05
CA ILE A 218 9.19 3.93 -6.39
C ILE A 218 9.34 2.45 -6.73
N SER A 219 8.25 1.69 -6.64
CA SER A 219 8.28 0.26 -7.00
C SER A 219 8.72 0.05 -8.45
N ILE A 220 8.21 0.86 -9.39
CA ILE A 220 8.61 0.81 -10.81
C ILE A 220 10.11 1.08 -11.00
N GLU A 221 10.65 2.10 -10.35
CA GLU A 221 12.07 2.42 -10.39
C GLU A 221 12.92 1.27 -9.83
N LEU A 222 12.51 0.68 -8.73
CA LEU A 222 13.22 -0.44 -8.11
C LEU A 222 13.18 -1.71 -8.95
N LEU A 223 12.12 -1.94 -9.73
CA LEU A 223 12.02 -3.10 -10.61
C LEU A 223 13.07 -3.11 -11.75
N GLU A 224 13.75 -2.02 -11.99
CA GLU A 224 14.93 -2.03 -12.87
C GLU A 224 16.06 -2.91 -12.31
N LYS A 225 16.21 -2.95 -10.99
CA LYS A 225 17.29 -3.67 -10.27
C LYS A 225 16.84 -4.94 -9.56
N TYR A 226 15.57 -4.98 -9.17
CA TYR A 226 14.99 -6.07 -8.38
C TYR A 226 13.92 -6.81 -9.18
N ASP A 227 13.58 -8.02 -8.73
CA ASP A 227 12.60 -8.88 -9.38
C ASP A 227 11.21 -8.71 -8.79
N ALA A 228 11.14 -8.38 -7.49
CA ALA A 228 9.91 -7.95 -6.86
C ALA A 228 10.15 -6.92 -5.75
N VAL A 229 9.15 -6.07 -5.56
CA VAL A 229 9.12 -4.97 -4.58
C VAL A 229 7.84 -5.11 -3.76
N GLY A 230 7.93 -5.03 -2.46
CA GLY A 230 6.75 -5.12 -1.57
C GLY A 230 7.02 -4.45 -0.23
N CYS A 231 6.21 -4.82 0.76
CA CYS A 231 6.37 -4.34 2.14
C CYS A 231 6.71 -5.51 3.05
N SER A 232 7.48 -5.23 4.10
CA SER A 232 7.77 -6.19 5.17
C SER A 232 8.28 -7.53 4.66
N LEU A 233 9.47 -7.51 4.10
CA LEU A 233 10.15 -8.71 3.63
C LEU A 233 10.69 -9.53 4.80
N TYR A 234 10.20 -10.76 4.94
CA TYR A 234 10.67 -11.74 5.93
C TYR A 234 11.36 -12.90 5.26
N ARG A 235 12.34 -13.50 5.96
CA ARG A 235 13.07 -14.69 5.47
C ARG A 235 12.57 -16.01 6.07
N TYR A 236 11.83 -15.94 7.16
CA TYR A 236 11.32 -17.13 7.85
C TYR A 236 9.79 -17.18 7.82
N PRO A 237 9.18 -18.37 7.63
CA PRO A 237 9.76 -19.69 7.33
C PRO A 237 10.36 -19.82 5.93
N LYS A 238 9.99 -18.94 5.00
CA LYS A 238 10.54 -18.74 3.66
C LYS A 238 10.47 -17.26 3.34
N THR A 239 11.27 -16.80 2.39
CA THR A 239 11.22 -15.41 1.94
C THR A 239 9.82 -15.04 1.43
N HIS A 240 9.26 -13.96 1.95
CA HIS A 240 7.93 -13.48 1.57
C HIS A 240 7.72 -12.02 1.97
N PHE A 241 6.80 -11.35 1.30
CA PHE A 241 6.28 -10.07 1.75
C PHE A 241 5.05 -10.30 2.64
N SER A 242 5.14 -9.89 3.91
CA SER A 242 4.03 -10.03 4.85
C SER A 242 2.85 -9.17 4.41
N GLY A 243 1.69 -9.78 4.32
CA GLY A 243 0.48 -9.13 3.83
C GLY A 243 0.26 -9.25 2.33
N ASN A 244 1.21 -9.81 1.59
CA ASN A 244 1.10 -10.19 0.18
C ASN A 244 0.66 -9.05 -0.76
N PHE A 245 1.21 -7.84 -0.57
CA PHE A 245 1.09 -6.73 -1.52
C PHE A 245 2.45 -6.52 -2.16
N TRP A 246 2.52 -6.55 -3.50
CA TRP A 246 3.79 -6.53 -4.19
C TRP A 246 3.69 -6.02 -5.64
N TRP A 247 4.83 -5.60 -6.16
CA TRP A 247 5.10 -5.31 -7.56
C TRP A 247 6.12 -6.29 -8.11
N SER A 248 6.03 -6.62 -9.39
CA SER A 248 7.01 -7.45 -10.08
C SER A 248 7.04 -7.16 -11.58
N LYS A 249 8.01 -7.75 -12.26
CA LYS A 249 8.18 -7.67 -13.72
C LYS A 249 7.89 -9.01 -14.38
N LYS A 250 7.49 -8.98 -15.65
CA LYS A 250 7.20 -10.17 -16.48
C LYS A 250 8.27 -11.23 -16.37
N THR A 251 9.55 -10.83 -16.56
CA THR A 251 10.69 -11.76 -16.56
C THR A 251 10.82 -12.58 -15.27
N HIS A 252 10.34 -12.06 -14.15
CA HIS A 252 10.30 -12.78 -12.89
C HIS A 252 9.05 -13.66 -12.79
N VAL A 253 7.86 -13.10 -12.99
CA VAL A 253 6.62 -13.86 -12.72
C VAL A 253 6.43 -15.05 -13.64
N ILE A 254 6.94 -15.03 -14.88
CA ILE A 254 6.86 -16.18 -15.79
C ILE A 254 7.72 -17.37 -15.36
N GLN A 255 8.73 -17.14 -14.51
CA GLN A 255 9.60 -18.20 -13.96
C GLN A 255 9.00 -18.86 -12.71
N LEU A 256 8.01 -18.21 -12.08
CA LEU A 256 7.41 -18.73 -10.85
C LEU A 256 6.47 -19.91 -11.15
N ASN A 257 6.52 -20.89 -10.27
CA ASN A 257 5.63 -22.04 -10.34
C ASN A 257 4.23 -21.67 -9.83
N ASP A 258 3.20 -21.87 -10.64
CA ASP A 258 1.81 -21.59 -10.27
C ASP A 258 1.24 -22.62 -9.27
N LYS A 259 1.93 -23.74 -9.05
CA LYS A 259 1.58 -24.73 -8.03
C LYS A 259 2.02 -24.25 -6.65
N ILE A 260 1.31 -23.29 -6.09
CA ILE A 260 1.52 -22.89 -4.68
C ILE A 260 0.92 -23.95 -3.75
N GLY A 261 1.53 -24.13 -2.57
CA GLY A 261 1.09 -25.09 -1.55
C GLY A 261 -0.31 -24.78 -1.01
N ASP A 262 -0.85 -25.69 -0.22
CA ASP A 262 -2.21 -25.57 0.34
C ASP A 262 -2.26 -24.82 1.68
N GLY A 263 -1.09 -24.53 2.28
CA GLY A 263 -1.01 -23.78 3.53
C GLY A 263 -1.62 -22.40 3.45
N TYR A 264 -2.05 -21.86 4.58
CA TYR A 264 -2.66 -20.53 4.69
C TYR A 264 -1.75 -19.42 4.16
N LEU A 265 -0.45 -19.48 4.45
CA LEU A 265 0.55 -18.51 4.03
C LEU A 265 1.15 -18.78 2.64
N ALA A 266 0.69 -19.81 1.94
CA ALA A 266 1.26 -20.15 0.63
C ALA A 266 1.18 -19.03 -0.41
N PRO A 267 0.10 -18.22 -0.49
CA PRO A 267 0.04 -17.07 -1.37
C PRO A 267 1.12 -16.01 -1.09
N GLU A 268 1.41 -15.72 0.19
CA GLU A 268 2.43 -14.75 0.57
C GLU A 268 3.84 -15.15 0.12
N MET A 269 4.11 -16.46 0.05
CA MET A 269 5.42 -16.99 -0.33
C MET A 269 5.62 -17.09 -1.85
N TYR A 270 4.57 -16.88 -2.62
CA TYR A 270 4.59 -17.10 -4.08
C TYR A 270 5.59 -16.20 -4.79
N ILE A 271 5.49 -14.90 -4.59
CA ILE A 271 6.29 -13.93 -5.36
C ILE A 271 7.79 -14.03 -5.07
N CYS A 272 8.15 -14.49 -3.87
CA CYS A 272 9.53 -14.71 -3.45
C CYS A 272 9.96 -16.18 -3.54
N SER A 273 9.28 -17.03 -4.29
CA SER A 273 9.56 -18.46 -4.36
C SER A 273 10.77 -18.83 -5.20
N ASN A 274 11.29 -17.95 -6.04
CA ASN A 274 12.55 -18.15 -6.75
C ASN A 274 13.74 -17.86 -5.83
N SER A 275 14.57 -18.85 -5.56
CA SER A 275 15.75 -18.73 -4.68
C SER A 275 16.79 -17.72 -5.18
N ASP A 276 16.87 -17.51 -6.48
CA ASP A 276 17.84 -16.60 -7.11
C ASP A 276 17.23 -15.18 -7.33
N GLY A 277 15.97 -14.99 -6.94
CA GLY A 277 15.26 -13.73 -7.07
C GLY A 277 15.81 -12.64 -6.16
N LYS A 278 15.83 -11.42 -6.68
CA LYS A 278 16.23 -10.21 -5.95
C LYS A 278 14.99 -9.47 -5.46
N TYR A 279 14.86 -9.34 -4.16
CA TYR A 279 13.68 -8.77 -3.51
C TYR A 279 14.05 -7.55 -2.69
N VAL A 280 13.19 -6.53 -2.69
CA VAL A 280 13.38 -5.33 -1.89
C VAL A 280 12.08 -4.95 -1.17
N SER A 281 12.21 -4.48 0.05
CA SER A 281 11.10 -4.01 0.87
C SER A 281 11.09 -2.49 0.95
N LEU A 282 9.91 -1.90 0.76
CA LEU A 282 9.69 -0.45 0.92
C LEU A 282 9.50 -0.04 2.39
N ASN A 283 9.21 -1.01 3.24
CA ASN A 283 9.14 -0.81 4.68
C ASN A 283 9.52 -2.13 5.36
N ASN A 284 10.57 -2.11 6.15
CA ASN A 284 11.06 -3.28 6.87
C ASN A 284 11.23 -2.95 8.33
N ASN A 285 10.26 -3.31 9.16
CA ASN A 285 10.41 -3.24 10.58
C ASN A 285 10.60 -4.63 11.17
N THR A 286 11.86 -4.97 11.52
CA THR A 286 12.27 -6.31 11.92
C THR A 286 12.05 -6.63 13.41
N ASN A 287 11.79 -5.63 14.26
CA ASN A 287 11.84 -5.82 15.73
C ASN A 287 10.50 -6.14 16.38
N SER A 288 9.41 -5.99 15.66
CA SER A 288 8.08 -6.37 16.13
C SER A 288 7.24 -6.67 14.92
N GLY A 289 6.28 -7.57 15.01
CA GLY A 289 5.40 -7.79 13.86
C GLY A 289 5.01 -6.47 13.22
N PHE A 290 5.10 -6.40 11.92
CA PHE A 290 4.96 -5.22 11.05
C PHE A 290 4.01 -4.13 11.56
N VAL A 291 2.85 -4.54 12.07
CA VAL A 291 1.82 -3.64 12.60
C VAL A 291 2.21 -3.03 13.93
N LYS A 292 2.89 -3.80 14.82
CA LYS A 292 3.28 -3.28 16.14
C LYS A 292 4.27 -2.13 16.04
N ALA A 293 5.22 -2.22 15.14
CA ALA A 293 6.23 -1.20 14.96
C ALA A 293 5.63 0.12 14.46
N PHE A 294 4.73 0.05 13.50
CA PHE A 294 4.09 1.25 12.95
C PHE A 294 3.04 1.85 13.90
N ILE A 295 2.36 1.01 14.67
CA ILE A 295 1.34 1.45 15.65
C ILE A 295 1.98 2.00 16.92
N HIS A 296 3.13 1.46 17.32
CA HIS A 296 3.84 1.87 18.53
C HIS A 296 5.01 2.81 18.28
N SER A 297 5.32 3.15 17.02
CA SER A 297 6.39 4.08 16.68
C SER A 297 6.00 5.55 16.94
N SER A 298 5.66 5.84 18.20
CA SER A 298 6.05 7.12 18.80
C SER A 298 7.57 7.17 19.03
N ASP A 299 8.30 6.14 18.63
CA ASP A 299 9.73 6.03 18.76
C ASP A 299 10.37 6.68 17.53
N GLU A 300 10.85 7.91 17.74
CA GLU A 300 11.56 8.69 16.73
C GLU A 300 12.74 7.91 16.13
N SER A 301 13.33 6.95 16.87
CA SER A 301 14.43 6.12 16.41
C SER A 301 14.02 5.18 15.25
N ILE A 302 12.79 4.67 15.26
CA ILE A 302 12.30 3.78 14.20
C ILE A 302 11.99 4.58 12.93
N LEU A 303 11.49 5.79 13.07
CA LEU A 303 11.24 6.69 11.94
C LEU A 303 12.55 7.28 11.41
N SER A 304 13.55 7.52 12.26
CA SER A 304 14.87 7.99 11.84
C SER A 304 15.62 6.90 11.05
N ASP A 305 15.62 5.65 11.51
CA ASP A 305 16.25 4.52 10.81
C ASP A 305 15.66 4.27 9.42
N ILE A 306 14.36 4.50 9.26
CA ILE A 306 13.69 4.41 7.96
C ILE A 306 14.12 5.56 7.02
N ASN A 307 14.43 6.72 7.54
CA ASN A 307 14.57 7.97 6.78
C ASN A 307 16.01 8.46 6.59
N GLU A 308 16.97 8.07 7.45
CA GLU A 308 18.31 8.68 7.43
C GLU A 308 19.24 8.16 6.33
N ASN A 309 19.00 6.97 5.80
CA ASN A 309 19.79 6.47 4.68
C ASN A 309 19.14 5.35 3.88
N PRO A 310 18.39 5.66 2.82
CA PRO A 310 17.74 4.66 2.00
C PRO A 310 18.70 3.67 1.31
N TYR A 311 20.01 3.96 1.33
CA TYR A 311 21.03 3.18 0.63
C TYR A 311 22.06 2.52 1.55
N ASN A 312 22.11 2.84 2.84
CA ASN A 312 23.20 2.44 3.73
C ASN A 312 22.78 1.61 4.95
N ASN A 313 21.54 1.21 5.06
CA ASN A 313 21.14 0.38 6.20
C ASN A 313 21.62 -1.06 5.97
N ASP A 314 22.53 -1.49 6.83
CA ASP A 314 23.15 -2.82 6.91
C ASP A 314 22.15 -3.91 7.39
N TRP A 315 20.91 -3.83 6.90
CA TRP A 315 19.81 -4.75 7.18
C TRP A 315 19.92 -6.02 6.33
N GLY A 316 21.10 -6.63 6.40
CA GLY A 316 21.44 -7.81 5.62
C GLY A 316 21.70 -7.47 4.14
N LYS A 317 22.77 -7.97 3.59
CA LYS A 317 23.37 -7.60 2.29
C LYS A 317 22.44 -7.61 1.07
N ASP A 318 21.18 -8.01 1.22
CA ASP A 318 20.22 -8.16 0.15
C ASP A 318 18.91 -7.36 0.37
N LEU A 319 18.89 -6.45 1.35
CA LEU A 319 17.70 -5.67 1.70
C LEU A 319 17.99 -4.18 1.60
N VAL A 320 17.26 -3.51 0.73
CA VAL A 320 17.23 -2.06 0.65
C VAL A 320 15.87 -1.59 1.14
N ILE A 321 15.86 -0.63 2.04
CA ILE A 321 14.65 -0.05 2.61
C ILE A 321 14.51 1.36 2.06
N PHE A 322 13.33 1.67 1.56
CA PHE A 322 12.96 3.00 1.09
C PHE A 322 11.77 3.52 1.90
N CYS A 323 11.81 4.77 2.25
CA CYS A 323 10.73 5.51 2.87
C CYS A 323 10.16 6.57 1.96
#